data_d00fd903f76e49f1905b4f4e37bba33d
#
_entry.id   d00fd903f76e49f1905b4f4e37bba33d
#
_cell.length_a   1.000
_cell.length_b   1.000
_cell.length_c   1.000
_cell.angle_alpha   90.00
_cell.angle_beta   90.00
_cell.angle_gamma   90.00
#
_symmetry.space_group_name_H-M   'P 1'
#
loop_
_entity.id
_entity.type
_entity.pdbx_description
1 polymer ?
#
loop_
_entity_poly.entity_id
_entity_poly.type
_entity_poly.pdbx_seq_one_letter_code
_entity_poly.pdbx_strand_id
1 'polypeptide(L)'
;SAAAPMPRQLAPTTGLPELDAVLCGVQRGDNIVWQIESLEDYLALVKPYAEAALGSGRRLIYFRFSDHPTLLTDAEIHYPDAESGFDVFVDQVHSVIEAAGKETFYVFDCLSHLADIWQSDRKMGNFFRLTCPRLFDLDTVTYFGVYRNRHAKPAMGVITNTTQFMIDVFRCRARLYLRPIKVQHRSAAAMNLIHAWER
;
A
#
# COMPACT_ATOMS: atom_id res chain seq x y z
N SER A 1 -34.58 24.63 3.71
CA SER A 1 -33.37 24.57 4.53
C SER A 1 -32.20 24.16 3.65
N ALA A 2 -31.23 25.05 3.45
CA ALA A 2 -30.01 24.72 2.73
C ALA A 2 -29.26 23.65 3.52
N ALA A 3 -28.92 22.51 2.86
CA ALA A 3 -28.08 21.50 3.45
C ALA A 3 -26.73 22.10 3.84
N ALA A 4 -26.27 21.84 5.07
CA ALA A 4 -24.96 22.27 5.50
C ALA A 4 -23.89 21.77 4.50
N PRO A 5 -22.91 22.57 4.12
CA PRO A 5 -21.86 22.13 3.22
C PRO A 5 -21.15 20.93 3.83
N MET A 6 -21.04 19.85 3.06
CA MET A 6 -20.25 18.67 3.45
C MET A 6 -18.83 19.14 3.83
N PRO A 7 -18.28 18.67 4.96
CA PRO A 7 -16.93 19.04 5.33
C PRO A 7 -15.98 18.67 4.19
N ARG A 8 -15.11 19.60 3.80
CA ARG A 8 -14.06 19.36 2.81
C ARG A 8 -13.24 18.16 3.29
N GLN A 9 -13.25 17.06 2.55
CA GLN A 9 -12.40 15.94 2.89
C GLN A 9 -10.94 16.41 2.88
N LEU A 10 -10.24 16.16 3.99
CA LEU A 10 -8.82 16.44 4.09
C LEU A 10 -8.07 15.68 3.00
N ALA A 11 -6.95 16.25 2.50
CA ALA A 11 -6.10 15.56 1.55
C ALA A 11 -5.60 14.23 2.13
N PRO A 12 -5.38 13.21 1.30
CA PRO A 12 -4.75 11.98 1.74
C PRO A 12 -3.39 12.23 2.40
N THR A 13 -3.05 11.44 3.39
CA THR A 13 -1.79 11.56 4.13
C THR A 13 -1.27 10.19 4.56
N THR A 14 0.04 10.08 4.75
CA THR A 14 0.66 8.90 5.40
C THR A 14 0.40 8.88 6.91
N GLY A 15 -0.18 9.95 7.47
CA GLY A 15 -0.30 10.16 8.91
C GLY A 15 0.97 10.72 9.56
N LEU A 16 2.01 10.93 8.80
CA LEU A 16 3.32 11.43 9.26
C LEU A 16 3.74 12.62 8.39
N PRO A 17 3.71 13.86 8.92
CA PRO A 17 3.98 15.06 8.14
C PRO A 17 5.35 15.06 7.47
N GLU A 18 6.39 14.56 8.14
CA GLU A 18 7.73 14.48 7.56
C GLU A 18 7.78 13.50 6.38
N LEU A 19 7.07 12.37 6.47
CA LEU A 19 6.99 11.40 5.38
C LEU A 19 6.20 12.00 4.20
N ASP A 20 5.10 12.67 4.45
CA ASP A 20 4.34 13.39 3.42
C ASP A 20 5.23 14.39 2.68
N ALA A 21 6.08 15.12 3.39
CA ALA A 21 7.02 16.06 2.78
C ALA A 21 8.05 15.36 1.90
N VAL A 22 8.61 14.24 2.36
CA VAL A 22 9.58 13.44 1.58
C VAL A 22 8.97 12.93 0.28
N LEU A 23 7.71 12.50 0.32
CA LEU A 23 6.98 11.96 -0.82
C LEU A 23 6.35 13.06 -1.71
N CYS A 24 6.47 14.31 -1.35
CA CYS A 24 5.77 15.44 -1.99
C CYS A 24 4.24 15.27 -1.97
N GLY A 25 3.73 14.72 -0.88
CA GLY A 25 2.32 14.49 -0.64
C GLY A 25 1.80 13.17 -1.20
N VAL A 26 0.67 12.72 -0.65
CA VAL A 26 -0.10 11.59 -1.13
C VAL A 26 -1.29 12.13 -1.92
N GLN A 27 -1.59 11.54 -3.05
CA GLN A 27 -2.69 11.94 -3.93
C GLN A 27 -3.68 10.79 -4.11
N ARG A 28 -4.90 11.14 -4.46
CA ARG A 28 -5.92 10.16 -4.86
C ARG A 28 -5.42 9.37 -6.07
N GLY A 29 -5.60 8.06 -6.03
CA GLY A 29 -5.11 7.14 -7.03
C GLY A 29 -3.75 6.53 -6.71
N ASP A 30 -3.05 6.97 -5.66
CA ASP A 30 -1.73 6.49 -5.33
C ASP A 30 -1.74 5.04 -4.82
N ASN A 31 -1.02 4.19 -5.54
CA ASN A 31 -0.63 2.85 -5.12
C ASN A 31 0.81 2.92 -4.60
N ILE A 32 1.00 2.63 -3.34
CA ILE A 32 2.28 2.81 -2.64
C ILE A 32 2.82 1.46 -2.21
N VAL A 33 3.98 1.09 -2.73
CA VAL A 33 4.68 -0.15 -2.38
C VAL A 33 5.84 0.16 -1.44
N TRP A 34 5.81 -0.48 -0.28
CA TRP A 34 6.87 -0.47 0.71
C TRP A 34 7.67 -1.76 0.58
N GLN A 35 8.95 -1.65 0.18
CA GLN A 35 9.88 -2.77 0.22
C GLN A 35 10.47 -2.85 1.62
N ILE A 36 10.16 -3.90 2.34
CA ILE A 36 10.43 -4.04 3.77
C ILE A 36 11.35 -5.22 4.09
N GLU A 37 12.02 -5.18 5.21
CA GLU A 37 12.78 -6.31 5.76
C GLU A 37 11.91 -7.19 6.67
N SER A 38 10.95 -6.58 7.38
CA SER A 38 10.09 -7.26 8.33
C SER A 38 8.68 -6.69 8.36
N LEU A 39 7.72 -7.48 8.87
CA LEU A 39 6.34 -7.02 9.07
C LEU A 39 6.25 -5.94 10.16
N GLU A 40 7.16 -5.90 11.12
CA GLU A 40 7.23 -4.83 12.12
C GLU A 40 7.51 -3.48 11.46
N ASP A 41 8.39 -3.44 10.47
CA ASP A 41 8.70 -2.23 9.71
C ASP A 41 7.48 -1.79 8.89
N TYR A 42 6.75 -2.74 8.31
CA TYR A 42 5.51 -2.46 7.58
C TYR A 42 4.44 -1.91 8.52
N LEU A 43 4.25 -2.53 9.69
CA LEU A 43 3.29 -2.08 10.69
C LEU A 43 3.56 -0.63 11.13
N ALA A 44 4.83 -0.26 11.30
CA ALA A 44 5.23 1.10 11.65
C ALA A 44 4.77 2.16 10.63
N LEU A 45 4.63 1.76 9.35
CA LEU A 45 4.12 2.63 8.27
C LEU A 45 2.60 2.58 8.15
N VAL A 46 2.02 1.39 8.28
CA VAL A 46 0.58 1.15 8.14
C VAL A 46 -0.22 1.82 9.25
N LYS A 47 0.27 1.75 10.47
CA LYS A 47 -0.46 2.22 11.66
C LYS A 47 -0.81 3.72 11.63
N PRO A 48 0.14 4.63 11.42
CA PRO A 48 -0.19 6.06 11.33
C PRO A 48 -1.08 6.39 10.11
N TYR A 49 -0.89 5.71 9.00
CA TYR A 49 -1.74 5.85 7.81
C TYR A 49 -3.19 5.47 8.11
N ALA A 50 -3.39 4.33 8.75
CA ALA A 50 -4.73 3.84 9.12
C ALA A 50 -5.40 4.76 10.14
N GLU A 51 -4.67 5.21 11.16
CA GLU A 51 -5.18 6.16 12.17
C GLU A 51 -5.65 7.47 11.52
N ALA A 52 -4.86 8.01 10.61
CA ALA A 52 -5.22 9.24 9.88
C ALA A 52 -6.44 9.04 8.97
N ALA A 53 -6.53 7.93 8.26
CA ALA A 53 -7.66 7.61 7.40
C ALA A 53 -8.96 7.49 8.20
N LEU A 54 -8.95 6.72 9.28
CA LEU A 54 -10.11 6.53 10.15
C LEU A 54 -10.48 7.83 10.88
N GLY A 55 -9.49 8.59 11.35
CA GLY A 55 -9.70 9.88 11.99
C GLY A 55 -10.32 10.95 11.09
N SER A 56 -10.13 10.85 9.77
CA SER A 56 -10.76 11.71 8.77
C SER A 56 -12.10 11.21 8.25
N GLY A 57 -12.61 10.11 8.80
CA GLY A 57 -13.90 9.51 8.41
C GLY A 57 -13.85 8.76 7.08
N ARG A 58 -12.67 8.40 6.60
CA ARG A 58 -12.51 7.63 5.36
C ARG A 58 -12.78 6.16 5.60
N ARG A 59 -13.35 5.49 4.58
CA ARG A 59 -13.47 4.05 4.59
C ARG A 59 -12.09 3.43 4.41
N LEU A 60 -11.70 2.53 5.31
CA LEU A 60 -10.45 1.79 5.27
C LEU A 60 -10.73 0.30 5.24
N ILE A 61 -10.23 -0.37 4.21
CA ILE A 61 -10.34 -1.82 4.03
C ILE A 61 -8.96 -2.45 4.12
N TYR A 62 -8.85 -3.50 4.94
CA TYR A 62 -7.66 -4.30 5.09
C TYR A 62 -7.87 -5.70 4.51
N PHE A 63 -7.06 -6.06 3.51
CA PHE A 63 -7.02 -7.41 2.95
C PHE A 63 -5.99 -8.26 3.68
N ARG A 64 -6.48 -9.22 4.46
CA ARG A 64 -5.66 -10.14 5.24
C ARG A 64 -5.70 -11.52 4.61
N PHE A 65 -4.53 -12.09 4.33
CA PHE A 65 -4.40 -13.40 3.68
C PHE A 65 -3.19 -14.22 4.16
N SER A 66 -2.53 -13.79 5.22
CA SER A 66 -1.33 -14.43 5.76
C SER A 66 -1.48 -14.77 7.24
N ASP A 67 -0.75 -15.78 7.73
CA ASP A 67 -0.87 -16.33 9.08
C ASP A 67 -0.04 -15.60 10.14
N HIS A 68 0.29 -14.34 9.94
CA HIS A 68 0.93 -13.52 10.96
C HIS A 68 -0.11 -12.81 11.85
N PRO A 69 0.29 -12.22 13.00
CA PRO A 69 -0.61 -11.36 13.77
C PRO A 69 -1.18 -10.23 12.90
N THR A 70 -2.46 -9.90 13.12
CA THR A 70 -3.11 -8.88 12.31
C THR A 70 -2.38 -7.54 12.39
N LEU A 71 -2.26 -6.85 11.24
CA LEU A 71 -1.68 -5.51 11.19
C LEU A 71 -2.63 -4.45 11.77
N LEU A 72 -3.93 -4.62 11.53
CA LEU A 72 -4.97 -3.67 11.94
C LEU A 72 -6.15 -4.40 12.53
N THR A 73 -6.81 -3.78 13.51
CA THR A 73 -8.05 -4.28 14.13
C THR A 73 -9.25 -3.36 13.89
N ASP A 74 -9.02 -2.08 13.61
CA ASP A 74 -10.08 -1.06 13.50
C ASP A 74 -10.55 -0.83 12.06
N ALA A 75 -9.94 -1.50 11.07
CA ALA A 75 -10.36 -1.46 9.67
C ALA A 75 -11.45 -2.50 9.38
N GLU A 76 -12.17 -2.31 8.28
CA GLU A 76 -12.99 -3.36 7.67
C GLU A 76 -12.06 -4.43 7.11
N ILE A 77 -12.13 -5.66 7.62
CA ILE A 77 -11.18 -6.73 7.26
C ILE A 77 -11.85 -7.73 6.33
N HIS A 78 -11.20 -7.99 5.19
CA HIS A 78 -11.57 -9.04 4.26
C HIS A 78 -10.47 -10.10 4.17
N TYR A 79 -10.87 -11.34 3.95
CA TYR A 79 -9.99 -12.52 3.94
C TYR A 79 -10.06 -13.20 2.57
N PRO A 80 -9.42 -12.63 1.52
CA PRO A 80 -9.41 -13.28 0.22
C PRO A 80 -8.64 -14.60 0.30
N ASP A 81 -9.15 -15.61 -0.40
CA ASP A 81 -8.64 -16.98 -0.35
C ASP A 81 -7.48 -17.17 -1.33
N ALA A 82 -6.25 -16.98 -0.85
CA ALA A 82 -5.05 -17.16 -1.64
C ALA A 82 -4.75 -18.65 -1.92
N GLU A 83 -5.12 -19.55 -1.00
CA GLU A 83 -4.85 -21.00 -1.13
C GLU A 83 -5.63 -21.64 -2.28
N SER A 84 -6.79 -21.09 -2.65
CA SER A 84 -7.57 -21.56 -3.81
C SER A 84 -7.03 -21.07 -5.14
N GLY A 85 -5.94 -20.34 -5.16
CA GLY A 85 -5.21 -19.92 -6.35
C GLY A 85 -5.40 -18.48 -6.75
N PHE A 86 -4.62 -18.07 -7.75
CA PHE A 86 -4.53 -16.70 -8.24
C PHE A 86 -5.89 -16.13 -8.69
N ASP A 87 -6.63 -16.87 -9.53
CA ASP A 87 -7.87 -16.36 -10.11
C ASP A 87 -8.94 -16.13 -9.05
N VAL A 88 -9.10 -17.04 -8.10
CA VAL A 88 -10.05 -16.93 -6.99
C VAL A 88 -9.70 -15.72 -6.13
N PHE A 89 -8.44 -15.57 -5.77
CA PHE A 89 -7.96 -14.44 -4.96
C PHE A 89 -8.23 -13.10 -5.65
N VAL A 90 -7.85 -12.98 -6.93
CA VAL A 90 -8.05 -11.75 -7.71
C VAL A 90 -9.52 -11.41 -7.80
N ASP A 91 -10.38 -12.37 -8.11
CA ASP A 91 -11.82 -12.15 -8.22
C ASP A 91 -12.44 -11.67 -6.90
N GLN A 92 -12.03 -12.25 -5.77
CA GLN A 92 -12.51 -11.84 -4.45
C GLN A 92 -12.06 -10.42 -4.10
N VAL A 93 -10.79 -10.09 -4.33
CA VAL A 93 -10.26 -8.74 -4.10
C VAL A 93 -10.97 -7.72 -4.98
N HIS A 94 -11.10 -7.99 -6.27
CA HIS A 94 -11.76 -7.08 -7.20
C HIS A 94 -13.24 -6.88 -6.88
N SER A 95 -13.95 -7.92 -6.41
CA SER A 95 -15.35 -7.78 -5.99
C SER A 95 -15.51 -6.82 -4.82
N VAL A 96 -14.60 -6.88 -3.84
CA VAL A 96 -14.61 -5.95 -2.70
C VAL A 96 -14.31 -4.53 -3.17
N ILE A 97 -13.30 -4.34 -4.01
CA ILE A 97 -12.91 -3.02 -4.54
C ILE A 97 -14.07 -2.40 -5.33
N GLU A 98 -14.71 -3.14 -6.22
CA GLU A 98 -15.83 -2.68 -7.02
C GLU A 98 -17.02 -2.28 -6.13
N ALA A 99 -17.35 -3.09 -5.13
CA ALA A 99 -18.43 -2.80 -4.20
C ALA A 99 -18.15 -1.57 -3.32
N ALA A 100 -16.92 -1.38 -2.91
CA ALA A 100 -16.52 -0.23 -2.10
C ALA A 100 -16.52 1.09 -2.89
N GLY A 101 -16.21 1.05 -4.18
CA GLY A 101 -16.27 2.21 -5.06
C GLY A 101 -15.13 3.21 -4.85
N LYS A 102 -15.44 4.48 -5.16
CA LYS A 102 -14.44 5.55 -5.17
C LYS A 102 -13.96 5.96 -3.78
N GLU A 103 -12.70 6.44 -3.73
CA GLU A 103 -12.12 7.14 -2.58
C GLU A 103 -11.96 6.28 -1.32
N THR A 104 -12.00 4.96 -1.45
CA THR A 104 -11.70 4.04 -0.36
C THR A 104 -10.19 3.91 -0.16
N PHE A 105 -9.77 3.77 1.08
CA PHE A 105 -8.37 3.52 1.43
C PHE A 105 -8.16 2.04 1.73
N TYR A 106 -7.03 1.51 1.31
CA TYR A 106 -6.71 0.09 1.43
C TYR A 106 -5.35 -0.16 2.07
N VAL A 107 -5.28 -1.25 2.80
CA VAL A 107 -4.03 -1.89 3.24
C VAL A 107 -4.07 -3.35 2.81
N PHE A 108 -3.02 -3.81 2.16
CA PHE A 108 -2.82 -5.23 1.87
C PHE A 108 -1.77 -5.82 2.81
N ASP A 109 -1.97 -7.05 3.23
CA ASP A 109 -0.89 -7.86 3.78
C ASP A 109 0.29 -7.93 2.81
N CYS A 110 1.45 -8.33 3.29
CA CYS A 110 2.65 -8.43 2.47
C CYS A 110 2.43 -9.38 1.28
N LEU A 111 2.54 -8.87 0.06
CA LEU A 111 2.27 -9.60 -1.18
C LEU A 111 3.30 -10.71 -1.43
N SER A 112 4.47 -10.65 -0.79
CA SER A 112 5.48 -11.71 -0.86
C SER A 112 4.95 -13.06 -0.37
N HIS A 113 3.99 -13.06 0.55
CA HIS A 113 3.33 -14.29 0.99
C HIS A 113 2.51 -14.93 -0.11
N LEU A 114 1.94 -14.15 -1.03
CA LEU A 114 1.25 -14.67 -2.21
C LEU A 114 2.22 -15.37 -3.16
N ALA A 115 3.42 -14.79 -3.36
CA ALA A 115 4.46 -15.42 -4.15
C ALA A 115 4.86 -16.78 -3.56
N ASP A 116 4.93 -16.89 -2.24
CA ASP A 116 5.21 -18.14 -1.54
C ASP A 116 4.07 -19.15 -1.70
N ILE A 117 2.82 -18.75 -1.49
CA ILE A 117 1.63 -19.61 -1.64
C ILE A 117 1.50 -20.13 -3.07
N TRP A 118 1.64 -19.26 -4.07
CA TRP A 118 1.50 -19.61 -5.48
C TRP A 118 2.78 -20.14 -6.10
N GLN A 119 3.90 -20.12 -5.37
CA GLN A 119 5.24 -20.47 -5.85
C GLN A 119 5.59 -19.77 -7.17
N SER A 120 5.28 -18.48 -7.24
CA SER A 120 5.44 -17.70 -8.46
C SER A 120 5.53 -16.20 -8.17
N ASP A 121 6.71 -15.64 -8.38
CA ASP A 121 6.90 -14.19 -8.40
C ASP A 121 6.12 -13.53 -9.54
N ARG A 122 6.01 -14.22 -10.68
CA ARG A 122 5.27 -13.74 -11.84
C ARG A 122 3.79 -13.52 -11.52
N LYS A 123 3.15 -14.46 -10.81
CA LYS A 123 1.75 -14.32 -10.40
C LYS A 123 1.58 -13.16 -9.45
N MET A 124 2.48 -12.98 -8.50
CA MET A 124 2.49 -11.81 -7.62
C MET A 124 2.57 -10.51 -8.43
N GLY A 125 3.47 -10.39 -9.38
CA GLY A 125 3.58 -9.23 -10.27
C GLY A 125 2.31 -9.01 -11.09
N ASN A 126 1.70 -10.07 -11.62
CA ASN A 126 0.45 -10.00 -12.38
C ASN A 126 -0.72 -9.49 -11.54
N PHE A 127 -0.75 -9.79 -10.25
CA PHE A 127 -1.74 -9.22 -9.33
C PHE A 127 -1.69 -7.68 -9.36
N PHE A 128 -0.52 -7.08 -9.27
CA PHE A 128 -0.36 -5.62 -9.37
C PHE A 128 -0.84 -5.10 -10.72
N ARG A 129 -0.47 -5.77 -11.79
CA ARG A 129 -0.87 -5.36 -13.16
C ARG A 129 -2.39 -5.33 -13.35
N LEU A 130 -3.11 -6.27 -12.74
CA LEU A 130 -4.56 -6.36 -12.86
C LEU A 130 -5.30 -5.45 -11.88
N THR A 131 -4.69 -5.14 -10.74
CA THR A 131 -5.39 -4.49 -9.61
C THR A 131 -5.08 -3.00 -9.51
N CYS A 132 -3.84 -2.58 -9.69
CA CYS A 132 -3.45 -1.18 -9.54
C CYS A 132 -4.17 -0.22 -10.49
N PRO A 133 -4.40 -0.54 -11.78
CA PRO A 133 -5.18 0.35 -12.65
C PRO A 133 -6.61 0.57 -12.17
N ARG A 134 -7.27 -0.44 -11.62
CA ARG A 134 -8.62 -0.31 -11.04
C ARG A 134 -8.64 0.61 -9.83
N LEU A 135 -7.66 0.43 -8.94
CA LEU A 135 -7.50 1.27 -7.76
C LEU A 135 -7.23 2.72 -8.14
N PHE A 136 -6.39 2.94 -9.14
CA PHE A 136 -6.10 4.27 -9.67
C PHE A 136 -7.35 4.95 -10.22
N ASP A 137 -8.13 4.25 -11.04
CA ASP A 137 -9.36 4.79 -11.68
C ASP A 137 -10.45 5.12 -10.65
N LEU A 138 -10.44 4.46 -9.49
CA LEU A 138 -11.39 4.69 -8.41
C LEU A 138 -10.92 5.76 -7.41
N ASP A 139 -9.82 6.46 -7.69
CA ASP A 139 -9.28 7.50 -6.80
C ASP A 139 -8.98 6.99 -5.37
N THR A 140 -8.56 5.75 -5.25
CA THR A 140 -8.21 5.11 -3.99
C THR A 140 -6.78 5.43 -3.57
N VAL A 141 -6.44 5.19 -2.31
CA VAL A 141 -5.06 5.15 -1.82
C VAL A 141 -4.82 3.77 -1.23
N THR A 142 -3.74 3.14 -1.64
CA THR A 142 -3.47 1.75 -1.28
C THR A 142 -2.01 1.55 -0.85
N TYR A 143 -1.84 0.89 0.29
CA TYR A 143 -0.55 0.41 0.79
C TYR A 143 -0.38 -1.07 0.47
N PHE A 144 0.78 -1.39 -0.12
CA PHE A 144 1.26 -2.75 -0.34
C PHE A 144 2.61 -2.91 0.34
N GLY A 145 2.85 -4.09 0.90
CA GLY A 145 4.18 -4.48 1.36
C GLY A 145 4.74 -5.58 0.46
N VAL A 146 6.03 -5.54 0.19
CA VAL A 146 6.81 -6.64 -0.40
C VAL A 146 8.14 -6.74 0.32
N TYR A 147 8.67 -7.95 0.50
CA TYR A 147 10.00 -8.10 1.08
C TYR A 147 11.07 -7.67 0.07
N ARG A 148 11.98 -6.83 0.52
CA ARG A 148 13.09 -6.35 -0.30
C ARG A 148 14.07 -7.48 -0.60
N ASN A 149 14.72 -7.41 -1.78
CA ASN A 149 15.76 -8.35 -2.24
C ASN A 149 15.33 -9.82 -2.29
N ARG A 150 14.02 -10.09 -2.41
CA ARG A 150 13.52 -11.47 -2.43
C ARG A 150 13.07 -11.93 -3.81
N HIS A 151 12.48 -11.04 -4.60
CA HIS A 151 11.76 -11.41 -5.80
C HIS A 151 12.58 -11.21 -7.08
N ALA A 152 12.21 -11.98 -8.12
CA ALA A 152 12.83 -11.88 -9.43
C ALA A 152 12.68 -10.49 -10.04
N LYS A 153 13.73 -10.01 -10.71
CA LYS A 153 13.75 -8.68 -11.35
C LYS A 153 12.57 -8.42 -12.30
N PRO A 154 12.13 -9.38 -13.15
CA PRO A 154 10.99 -9.15 -14.02
C PRO A 154 9.69 -8.86 -13.26
N ALA A 155 9.43 -9.58 -12.17
CA ALA A 155 8.26 -9.33 -11.31
C ALA A 155 8.32 -7.95 -10.64
N MET A 156 9.48 -7.60 -10.10
CA MET A 156 9.69 -6.28 -9.49
C MET A 156 9.56 -5.15 -10.52
N GLY A 157 9.97 -5.37 -11.76
CA GLY A 157 9.77 -4.44 -12.87
C GLY A 157 8.29 -4.21 -13.15
N VAL A 158 7.46 -5.24 -13.15
CA VAL A 158 6.00 -5.12 -13.30
C VAL A 158 5.41 -4.28 -12.17
N ILE A 159 5.79 -4.56 -10.94
CA ILE A 159 5.31 -3.81 -9.76
C ILE A 159 5.71 -2.34 -9.86
N THR A 160 6.96 -2.06 -10.17
CA THR A 160 7.46 -0.69 -10.31
C THR A 160 6.72 0.07 -11.42
N ASN A 161 6.41 -0.59 -12.53
CA ASN A 161 5.71 0.05 -13.66
C ASN A 161 4.23 0.30 -13.39
N THR A 162 3.61 -0.41 -12.47
CA THR A 162 2.17 -0.31 -12.20
C THR A 162 1.81 0.53 -10.98
N THR A 163 2.77 0.92 -10.18
CA THR A 163 2.56 1.67 -8.94
C THR A 163 3.09 3.10 -9.04
N GLN A 164 2.52 4.02 -8.28
CA GLN A 164 2.91 5.42 -8.25
C GLN A 164 4.12 5.65 -7.35
N PHE A 165 4.24 4.86 -6.28
CA PHE A 165 5.37 4.91 -5.35
C PHE A 165 6.02 3.55 -5.18
N MET A 166 7.34 3.54 -5.16
CA MET A 166 8.16 2.43 -4.71
C MET A 166 9.18 2.98 -3.71
N ILE A 167 9.11 2.53 -2.47
CA ILE A 167 9.95 3.04 -1.39
C ILE A 167 10.66 1.87 -0.72
N ASP A 168 11.98 1.96 -0.67
CA ASP A 168 12.84 0.99 0.00
C ASP A 168 12.94 1.35 1.48
N VAL A 169 12.68 0.38 2.35
CA VAL A 169 12.67 0.53 3.81
C VAL A 169 13.64 -0.50 4.38
N PHE A 170 14.68 -0.04 5.05
CA PHE A 170 15.71 -0.92 5.55
C PHE A 170 16.31 -0.43 6.86
N ARG A 171 16.90 -1.34 7.62
CA ARG A 171 17.58 -1.03 8.88
C ARG A 171 19.09 -1.03 8.68
N CYS A 172 19.73 -0.05 9.30
CA CYS A 172 21.17 0.01 9.44
C CYS A 172 21.47 0.41 10.88
N ARG A 173 22.20 -0.43 11.63
CA ARG A 173 22.51 -0.21 13.05
C ARG A 173 21.27 0.12 13.89
N ALA A 174 20.22 -0.70 13.75
CA ALA A 174 18.94 -0.59 14.42
C ALA A 174 18.10 0.66 14.08
N ARG A 175 18.58 1.56 13.22
CA ARG A 175 17.82 2.71 12.73
C ARG A 175 17.12 2.37 11.42
N LEU A 176 15.88 2.81 11.28
CA LEU A 176 15.10 2.61 10.06
C LEU A 176 15.35 3.75 9.08
N TYR A 177 15.59 3.39 7.82
CA TYR A 177 15.81 4.33 6.73
C TYR A 177 14.81 4.10 5.61
N LEU A 178 14.42 5.18 4.96
CA LEU A 178 13.54 5.19 3.79
C LEU A 178 14.30 5.76 2.59
N ARG A 179 14.15 5.10 1.44
CA ARG A 179 14.70 5.61 0.17
C ARG A 179 13.64 5.50 -0.92
N PRO A 180 13.06 6.61 -1.37
CA PRO A 180 12.15 6.61 -2.51
C PRO A 180 12.89 6.17 -3.78
N ILE A 181 12.40 5.11 -4.42
CA ILE A 181 12.92 4.59 -5.69
C ILE A 181 12.10 5.11 -6.86
N LYS A 182 10.80 5.25 -6.66
CA LYS A 182 9.88 5.84 -7.64
C LYS A 182 8.90 6.76 -6.91
N VAL A 183 8.71 7.97 -7.44
CA VAL A 183 7.71 8.95 -7.02
C VAL A 183 7.11 9.55 -8.29
N GLN A 184 5.95 9.07 -8.71
CA GLN A 184 5.35 9.44 -9.98
C GLN A 184 4.68 10.82 -9.92
N HIS A 185 4.88 11.64 -10.97
CA HIS A 185 4.27 12.96 -11.15
C HIS A 185 4.58 13.98 -10.05
N ARG A 186 5.75 13.85 -9.39
CA ARG A 186 6.20 14.77 -8.33
C ARG A 186 7.66 15.15 -8.55
N SER A 187 8.12 16.13 -7.78
CA SER A 187 9.52 16.52 -7.80
C SER A 187 10.45 15.35 -7.50
N ALA A 188 11.51 15.21 -8.29
CA ALA A 188 12.52 14.18 -8.09
C ALA A 188 13.53 14.51 -6.97
N ALA A 189 13.37 15.60 -6.22
CA ALA A 189 14.35 16.06 -5.24
C ALA A 189 14.64 15.03 -4.13
N ALA A 190 13.64 14.24 -3.71
CA ALA A 190 13.80 13.19 -2.69
C ALA A 190 14.15 11.82 -3.29
N MET A 191 14.21 11.70 -4.64
CA MET A 191 14.42 10.43 -5.32
C MET A 191 15.80 9.87 -5.03
N ASN A 192 15.84 8.57 -4.66
CA ASN A 192 17.07 7.86 -4.29
C ASN A 192 17.85 8.43 -3.08
N LEU A 193 17.34 9.46 -2.42
CA LEU A 193 17.89 9.94 -1.17
C LEU A 193 17.46 9.06 -0.01
N ILE A 194 18.34 8.88 0.95
CA ILE A 194 18.08 8.07 2.13
C ILE A 194 17.61 8.98 3.26
N HIS A 195 16.47 8.65 3.84
CA HIS A 195 15.88 9.40 4.94
C HIS A 195 15.81 8.53 6.19
N ALA A 196 16.25 9.05 7.33
CA ALA A 196 16.13 8.37 8.60
C ALA A 196 14.68 8.43 9.10
N TRP A 197 14.19 7.29 9.58
CA TRP A 197 12.91 7.22 10.27
C TRP A 197 13.12 7.62 11.72
N GLU A 198 12.53 8.74 12.11
CA GLU A 198 12.53 9.23 13.49
C GLU A 198 11.11 9.32 14.00
N ARG A 199 10.88 8.71 15.15
CA ARG A 199 9.62 8.80 15.88
C ARG A 199 9.78 9.57 17.14
#